data_1a24f3374928cf20d9c5dbf33874c456
#
_entry.id   1a24f3374928cf20d9c5dbf33874c456
#
_cell.length_a   1.000
_cell.length_b   1.000
_cell.length_c   1.000
_cell.angle_alpha   90.00
_cell.angle_beta   90.00
_cell.angle_gamma   90.00
#
_symmetry.space_group_name_H-M   'P 1'
#
loop_
_entity.id
_entity.type
_entity.pdbx_description
1 polymer ?
#
loop_
_entity_poly.entity_id
_entity_poly.type
_entity_poly.pdbx_seq_one_letter_code
_entity_poly.pdbx_strand_id
1 'polypeptide(L)'
;MAHAEKTLPYPAFVLARIARYRKNNHLTQKEVAAYMGITQQTYSEYERGKSVMHIEEFLCLARLLNVSVDFICGGTNLEEEFPKC
;
A
#
# COMPACT_ATOMS: atom_id res chain seq x y z
N MET A 1 14.25 -3.04 -21.46
CA MET A 1 14.36 -2.54 -20.90
C MET A 1 14.81 -2.12 -19.95
N ALA A 2 15.03 -1.85 -19.81
CA ALA A 2 15.55 -1.66 -18.92
C ALA A 2 15.55 -1.01 -17.92
N HIS A 3 15.49 -0.83 -17.49
CA HIS A 3 15.51 -0.42 -16.59
C HIS A 3 15.35 -0.14 -15.64
N ALA A 4 15.74 -0.38 -15.91
CA ALA A 4 15.03 0.07 -14.90
C ALA A 4 15.18 -0.45 -13.50
N GLU A 5 16.29 -0.79 -13.13
CA GLU A 5 16.53 -1.24 -11.77
C GLU A 5 16.12 -0.20 -10.75
N LYS A 6 15.95 1.04 -11.16
CA LYS A 6 15.51 2.09 -10.24
C LYS A 6 14.03 2.37 -10.31
N THR A 7 13.33 1.60 -11.12
CA THR A 7 11.90 1.78 -11.28
C THR A 7 11.17 0.87 -10.31
N LEU A 8 10.24 1.46 -9.57
CA LEU A 8 9.39 0.67 -8.70
C LEU A 8 8.49 -0.23 -9.55
N PRO A 9 8.11 -1.39 -9.04
CA PRO A 9 7.22 -2.29 -9.79
C PRO A 9 5.82 -1.75 -9.96
N TYR A 10 5.52 -0.61 -9.38
CA TYR A 10 4.22 0.03 -9.50
C TYR A 10 4.42 1.54 -9.55
N PRO A 11 3.45 2.28 -10.11
CA PRO A 11 3.56 3.73 -10.21
C PRO A 11 3.61 4.41 -8.85
N ALA A 12 4.25 5.56 -8.81
CA ALA A 12 4.41 6.29 -7.55
C ALA A 12 3.07 6.67 -6.91
N PHE A 13 2.03 6.87 -7.70
CA PHE A 13 0.73 7.26 -7.13
C PHE A 13 0.14 6.18 -6.24
N VAL A 14 0.58 4.92 -6.41
CA VAL A 14 0.12 3.84 -5.55
C VAL A 14 0.52 4.11 -4.12
N LEU A 15 1.77 4.52 -3.92
CA LEU A 15 2.27 4.84 -2.59
C LEU A 15 1.53 6.02 -1.98
N ALA A 16 1.26 7.04 -2.80
CA ALA A 16 0.55 8.21 -2.32
C ALA A 16 -0.88 7.84 -1.89
N ARG A 17 -1.53 6.96 -2.64
CA ARG A 17 -2.88 6.52 -2.27
C ARG A 17 -2.88 5.73 -0.98
N ILE A 18 -1.89 4.85 -0.81
CA ILE A 18 -1.76 4.08 0.41
C ILE A 18 -1.62 5.01 1.61
N ALA A 19 -0.71 5.98 1.52
CA ALA A 19 -0.51 6.91 2.63
C ALA A 19 -1.75 7.73 2.91
N ARG A 20 -2.45 8.16 1.86
CA ARG A 20 -3.66 8.94 2.02
C ARG A 20 -4.74 8.14 2.73
N TYR A 21 -4.95 6.90 2.31
CA TYR A 21 -5.98 6.07 2.94
C TYR A 21 -5.62 5.70 4.37
N ARG A 22 -4.33 5.49 4.63
CA ARG A 22 -3.91 5.27 6.01
C ARG A 22 -4.29 6.45 6.88
N LYS A 23 -3.96 7.67 6.43
CA LYS A 23 -4.26 8.87 7.20
C LYS A 23 -5.76 9.12 7.32
N ASN A 24 -6.50 8.84 6.26
CA ASN A 24 -7.95 8.99 6.30
C ASN A 24 -8.60 8.05 7.30
N ASN A 25 -7.96 6.92 7.59
CA ASN A 25 -8.44 5.98 8.59
C ASN A 25 -7.86 6.28 9.97
N HIS A 26 -7.15 7.41 10.11
CA HIS A 26 -6.57 7.84 11.38
C HIS A 26 -5.59 6.82 11.95
N LEU A 27 -4.85 6.16 11.07
CA LEU A 27 -3.87 5.15 11.47
C LEU A 27 -2.46 5.69 11.34
N THR A 28 -1.65 5.43 12.37
CA THR A 28 -0.23 5.76 12.30
C THR A 28 0.51 4.67 11.55
N GLN A 29 1.72 4.98 11.10
CA GLN A 29 2.56 3.97 10.48
C GLN A 29 2.83 2.82 11.45
N LYS A 30 3.00 3.16 12.73
CA LYS A 30 3.25 2.15 13.76
C LYS A 30 2.08 1.18 13.89
N GLU A 31 0.86 1.71 13.86
CA GLU A 31 -0.32 0.86 13.97
C GLU A 31 -0.47 -0.07 12.78
N VAL A 32 -0.22 0.45 11.58
CA VAL A 32 -0.31 -0.37 10.38
C VAL A 32 0.77 -1.44 10.39
N ALA A 33 1.98 -1.07 10.78
CA ALA A 33 3.08 -2.04 10.85
C ALA A 33 2.75 -3.16 11.82
N ALA A 34 2.17 -2.82 12.99
CA ALA A 34 1.78 -3.83 13.96
C ALA A 34 0.73 -4.77 13.39
N TYR A 35 -0.23 -4.22 12.66
CA TYR A 35 -1.26 -5.04 12.04
C TYR A 35 -0.66 -6.02 11.03
N MET A 36 0.34 -5.56 10.30
CA MET A 36 0.99 -6.38 9.26
C MET A 36 2.06 -7.31 9.82
N GLY A 37 2.40 -7.17 11.10
CA GLY A 37 3.43 -8.01 11.71
C GLY A 37 4.85 -7.64 11.32
N ILE A 38 5.08 -6.38 10.98
CA ILE A 38 6.41 -5.90 10.58
C ILE A 38 6.79 -4.71 11.44
N THR A 39 8.04 -4.28 11.33
CA THR A 39 8.49 -3.11 12.09
C THR A 39 7.98 -1.83 11.46
N GLN A 40 7.89 -0.78 12.26
CA GLN A 40 7.50 0.52 11.75
C GLN A 40 8.48 1.01 10.69
N GLN A 41 9.77 0.76 10.90
CA GLN A 41 10.78 1.18 9.93
C GLN A 41 10.55 0.50 8.58
N THR A 42 10.26 -0.79 8.59
CA THR A 42 9.99 -1.51 7.35
C THR A 42 8.77 -0.92 6.64
N TYR A 43 7.71 -0.67 7.39
CA TYR A 43 6.52 -0.09 6.78
C TYR A 43 6.79 1.30 6.23
N SER A 44 7.54 2.10 6.97
CA SER A 44 7.90 3.44 6.51
C SER A 44 8.67 3.39 5.19
N GLU A 45 9.55 2.40 5.07
CA GLU A 45 10.30 2.23 3.82
C GLU A 45 9.38 1.85 2.67
N TYR A 46 8.35 1.08 2.95
CA TYR A 46 7.35 0.76 1.92
C TYR A 46 6.66 2.02 1.42
N GLU A 47 6.19 2.87 2.35
CA GLU A 47 5.48 4.09 1.94
C GLU A 47 6.39 5.06 1.19
N ARG A 48 7.68 5.04 1.49
CA ARG A 48 8.62 5.94 0.82
C ARG A 48 9.19 5.35 -0.47
N GLY A 49 8.83 4.12 -0.79
CA GLY A 49 9.31 3.48 -2.00
C GLY A 49 10.72 2.96 -1.91
N LYS A 50 11.28 2.85 -0.70
CA LYS A 50 12.64 2.33 -0.53
C LYS A 50 12.68 0.81 -0.54
N SER A 51 11.57 0.18 -0.24
CA SER A 51 11.45 -1.27 -0.26
C SER A 51 10.13 -1.63 -0.91
N VAL A 52 10.06 -2.83 -1.46
CA VAL A 52 8.88 -3.31 -2.17
C VAL A 52 8.14 -4.29 -1.28
N MET A 53 6.82 -4.06 -1.15
CA MET A 53 5.98 -4.98 -0.39
C MET A 53 5.80 -6.28 -1.17
N HIS A 54 5.77 -7.39 -0.44
CA HIS A 54 5.32 -8.64 -1.01
C HIS A 54 3.81 -8.56 -1.27
N ILE A 55 3.34 -9.35 -2.22
CA ILE A 55 1.93 -9.30 -2.59
C ILE A 55 1.03 -9.58 -1.38
N GLU A 56 1.45 -10.49 -0.51
CA GLU A 56 0.66 -10.82 0.67
C GLU A 56 0.53 -9.63 1.60
N GLU A 57 1.61 -8.86 1.75
CA GLU A 57 1.59 -7.67 2.57
C GLU A 57 0.70 -6.60 1.96
N PHE A 58 0.77 -6.46 0.65
CA PHE A 58 -0.04 -5.48 -0.06
C PHE A 58 -1.54 -5.79 0.10
N LEU A 59 -1.91 -7.07 -0.03
CA LEU A 59 -3.29 -7.48 0.16
C LEU A 59 -3.75 -7.26 1.59
N CYS A 60 -2.88 -7.54 2.55
CA CYS A 60 -3.18 -7.31 3.96
C CYS A 60 -3.47 -5.83 4.21
N LEU A 61 -2.64 -4.97 3.64
CA LEU A 61 -2.80 -3.53 3.79
C LEU A 61 -4.09 -3.04 3.15
N ALA A 62 -4.39 -3.50 1.95
CA ALA A 62 -5.62 -3.10 1.26
C ALA A 62 -6.85 -3.50 2.07
N ARG A 63 -6.81 -4.68 2.68
CA ARG A 63 -7.91 -5.13 3.52
C ARG A 63 -8.06 -4.24 4.75
N LEU A 64 -6.95 -3.89 5.39
CA LEU A 64 -6.99 -3.02 6.56
C LEU A 64 -7.58 -1.66 6.20
N LEU A 65 -7.18 -1.12 5.05
CA LEU A 65 -7.65 0.19 4.60
C LEU A 65 -9.04 0.13 3.98
N ASN A 66 -9.56 -1.07 3.78
CA ASN A 66 -10.88 -1.32 3.22
C ASN A 66 -11.07 -0.64 1.87
N VAL A 67 -10.09 -0.81 0.99
CA VAL A 67 -10.14 -0.25 -0.36
C VAL A 67 -9.68 -1.30 -1.33
N SER A 68 -10.28 -1.32 -2.52
CA SER A 68 -9.93 -2.35 -3.50
C SER A 68 -8.51 -2.15 -4.02
N VAL A 69 -7.86 -3.27 -4.32
CA VAL A 69 -6.54 -3.25 -4.91
C VAL A 69 -6.60 -2.55 -6.28
N ASP A 70 -7.67 -2.80 -7.04
CA ASP A 70 -7.84 -2.18 -8.34
C ASP A 70 -7.79 -0.66 -8.26
N PHE A 71 -8.46 -0.07 -7.27
CA PHE A 71 -8.44 1.37 -7.11
C PHE A 71 -7.05 1.87 -6.72
N ILE A 72 -6.40 1.18 -5.78
CA ILE A 72 -5.06 1.59 -5.35
C ILE A 72 -4.09 1.55 -6.53
N CYS A 73 -4.20 0.51 -7.35
CA CYS A 73 -3.28 0.32 -8.47
C CYS A 73 -3.69 1.07 -9.73
N GLY A 74 -4.82 1.77 -9.70
CA GLY A 74 -5.23 2.56 -10.85
C GLY A 74 -6.01 1.80 -11.90
N GLY A 75 -6.48 0.57 -11.56
CA GLY A 75 -7.27 -0.22 -12.50
C GLY A 75 -8.69 0.29 -12.64
N THR A 76 -9.14 1.14 -11.71
CA THR A 76 -10.46 1.73 -11.77
C THR A 76 -10.41 3.08 -11.07
N ASN A 77 -11.36 3.94 -11.41
CA ASN A 77 -11.51 5.22 -10.72
C ASN A 77 -12.56 5.16 -9.62
N LEU A 78 -13.18 3.99 -9.43
CA LEU A 78 -14.21 3.84 -8.42
C LEU A 78 -13.57 3.47 -7.09
N GLU A 79 -13.92 4.23 -6.05
CA GLU A 79 -13.47 3.96 -4.69
C GLU A 79 -14.37 2.88 -4.10
N GLU A 80 -13.94 1.65 -4.21
CA GLU A 80 -14.70 0.52 -3.73
C GLU A 80 -14.03 -0.09 -2.52
N GLU A 81 -14.84 -0.68 -1.65
CA GLU A 81 -14.32 -1.40 -0.51
C GLU A 81 -13.63 -2.67 -0.96
N PHE A 82 -12.74 -3.16 -0.11
CA PHE A 82 -12.08 -4.42 -0.38
C PHE A 82 -13.14 -5.52 -0.51
N PRO A 83 -13.05 -6.34 -1.56
CA PRO A 83 -14.07 -7.38 -1.75
C PRO A 83 -14.09 -8.36 -0.59
N LYS A 84 -15.28 -8.78 -0.23
CA LYS A 84 -15.47 -9.77 0.81
C LYS A 84 -15.49 -11.14 0.17
N CYS A 85 -14.80 -12.07 0.80
CA CYS A 85 -14.75 -13.43 0.28
C CYS A 85 -15.96 -14.22 0.70
#